data_03bc01ba4f804aedeb60e1a6869ce9ef
#
_entry.id   03bc01ba4f804aedeb60e1a6869ce9ef
#
_cell.length_a   1.000
_cell.length_b   1.000
_cell.length_c   1.000
_cell.angle_alpha   90.00
_cell.angle_beta   90.00
_cell.angle_gamma   90.00
#
_symmetry.space_group_name_H-M   'P 1'
#
loop_
_entity.id
_entity.type
_entity.pdbx_description
1 polymer ?
#
loop_
_entity_poly.entity_id
_entity_poly.type
_entity_poly.pdbx_seq_one_letter_code
_entity_poly.pdbx_strand_id
1 'polypeptide(L)'
;MFTYNGINLRRQLNPVNRVFTLFCNEKKIQAMQVRQQGVDAAEVVGEIVLGMLKTSRPVRLKDLEMQTGIASAKLHRYLVSMMRSGLVTKSADGSRYDFGLLAYRIGQLATHDQDELDLLEPFFKEFIEQLQDDDLGQAVGIGRWVGTGATMVKWFERDSPLSIRPNPGTQLGITTSATAKLLAAYLPIEVTKPLVRRELKERDCFTNARFNSVFNDYANIVSAGVANSIGARRTGLNALSTPLFEKSGKVVAAITVLGMAPNFEARLDGRAAKLLIALGQELSLKLGFSPSS
;
A
#
# COMPACT_ATOMS: atom_id res chain seq x y z
N MET A 1 -13.55 -28.92 -7.27
CA MET A 1 -14.07 -29.01 -5.91
C MET A 1 -12.87 -28.95 -4.98
N PHE A 2 -12.51 -27.76 -4.48
CA PHE A 2 -11.34 -27.59 -3.62
C PHE A 2 -11.85 -27.25 -2.22
N THR A 3 -11.66 -28.17 -1.30
CA THR A 3 -11.87 -27.96 0.14
C THR A 3 -10.54 -27.65 0.79
N TYR A 4 -10.43 -26.51 1.45
CA TYR A 4 -9.32 -26.17 2.32
C TYR A 4 -9.79 -26.35 3.76
N ASN A 5 -9.25 -27.35 4.47
CA ASN A 5 -9.54 -27.70 5.87
C ASN A 5 -11.04 -27.83 6.25
N GLY A 6 -11.87 -28.42 5.39
CA GLY A 6 -13.27 -28.72 5.74
C GLY A 6 -14.22 -27.52 5.75
N ILE A 7 -13.75 -26.32 5.45
CA ILE A 7 -14.58 -25.12 5.37
C ILE A 7 -15.03 -24.92 3.92
N ASN A 8 -16.33 -24.99 3.70
CA ASN A 8 -16.94 -24.82 2.38
C ASN A 8 -16.99 -23.33 2.02
N LEU A 9 -15.90 -22.83 1.43
CA LEU A 9 -15.70 -21.41 1.04
C LEU A 9 -16.76 -20.87 0.05
N ARG A 10 -17.59 -21.73 -0.55
CA ARG A 10 -18.67 -21.29 -1.45
C ARG A 10 -19.80 -20.55 -0.76
N ARG A 11 -19.96 -20.64 0.56
CA ARG A 11 -21.05 -19.96 1.29
C ARG A 11 -20.70 -18.59 1.83
N GLN A 12 -19.41 -18.20 1.84
CA GLN A 12 -18.97 -16.89 2.35
C GLN A 12 -18.42 -15.94 1.28
N LEU A 13 -18.37 -16.37 0.01
CA LEU A 13 -17.99 -15.47 -1.08
C LEU A 13 -19.20 -14.59 -1.46
N ASN A 14 -19.11 -13.32 -1.07
CA ASN A 14 -19.97 -12.24 -1.53
C ASN A 14 -20.14 -12.29 -3.07
N PRO A 15 -21.35 -12.08 -3.65
CA PRO A 15 -21.63 -12.14 -5.10
C PRO A 15 -20.69 -11.30 -5.96
N VAL A 16 -20.03 -10.28 -5.40
CA VAL A 16 -19.01 -9.45 -6.08
C VAL A 16 -17.78 -10.26 -6.50
N ASN A 17 -17.36 -11.27 -5.73
CA ASN A 17 -16.27 -12.16 -6.13
C ASN A 17 -16.64 -13.07 -7.32
N ARG A 18 -17.91 -13.29 -7.59
CA ARG A 18 -18.36 -14.07 -8.74
C ARG A 18 -18.20 -13.33 -10.07
N VAL A 19 -18.35 -12.01 -10.07
CA VAL A 19 -18.19 -11.18 -11.28
C VAL A 19 -16.70 -11.03 -11.64
N PHE A 20 -15.83 -10.93 -10.64
CA PHE A 20 -14.37 -10.83 -10.89
C PHE A 20 -13.77 -12.15 -11.40
N THR A 21 -14.30 -13.31 -10.95
CA THR A 21 -13.86 -14.64 -11.44
C THR A 21 -14.25 -14.87 -12.90
N LEU A 22 -15.30 -14.22 -13.41
CA LEU A 22 -15.71 -14.31 -14.82
C LEU A 22 -14.82 -13.47 -15.75
N PHE A 23 -14.14 -12.44 -15.26
CA PHE A 23 -13.23 -11.60 -16.06
C PHE A 23 -11.75 -12.00 -15.98
N CYS A 24 -11.35 -12.76 -14.96
CA CYS A 24 -9.99 -13.27 -14.81
C CYS A 24 -9.92 -14.74 -15.20
N ASN A 25 -9.92 -15.03 -16.50
CA ASN A 25 -9.60 -16.36 -16.99
C ASN A 25 -8.12 -16.63 -16.74
N GLU A 26 -7.80 -17.60 -15.84
CA GLU A 26 -6.42 -17.95 -15.44
C GLU A 26 -5.48 -18.16 -16.63
N LYS A 27 -5.99 -18.73 -17.73
CA LYS A 27 -5.25 -18.87 -18.99
C LYS A 27 -4.93 -17.52 -19.65
N LYS A 28 -5.74 -16.48 -19.45
CA LYS A 28 -5.46 -15.14 -19.98
C LYS A 28 -4.43 -14.40 -19.14
N ILE A 29 -4.43 -14.55 -17.81
CA ILE A 29 -3.41 -13.94 -16.93
C ILE A 29 -2.05 -14.62 -17.13
N GLN A 30 -2.01 -15.97 -17.22
CA GLN A 30 -0.80 -16.71 -17.57
C GLN A 30 -0.36 -16.47 -19.03
N ALA A 31 -1.27 -16.33 -19.97
CA ALA A 31 -0.96 -15.99 -21.36
C ALA A 31 -0.51 -14.51 -21.52
N MET A 32 -0.96 -13.58 -20.68
CA MET A 32 -0.45 -12.20 -20.69
C MET A 32 0.95 -12.08 -20.08
N GLN A 33 1.41 -13.03 -19.27
CA GLN A 33 2.81 -13.12 -18.81
C GLN A 33 3.72 -13.84 -19.84
N VAL A 34 3.18 -14.44 -20.88
CA VAL A 34 3.95 -15.11 -21.93
C VAL A 34 4.23 -14.11 -23.07
N ARG A 35 5.42 -13.47 -22.98
CA ARG A 35 6.17 -12.88 -24.10
C ARG A 35 5.44 -11.84 -24.99
N GLN A 36 4.93 -10.76 -24.41
CA GLN A 36 4.98 -9.52 -25.14
C GLN A 36 6.42 -8.98 -25.03
N GLN A 37 7.10 -8.82 -26.17
CA GLN A 37 8.40 -8.15 -26.20
C GLN A 37 8.20 -6.70 -25.70
N GLY A 38 8.73 -6.40 -24.52
CA GLY A 38 8.81 -5.04 -24.01
C GLY A 38 9.81 -4.21 -24.83
N VAL A 39 9.76 -2.90 -24.65
CA VAL A 39 10.77 -1.99 -25.20
C VAL A 39 11.77 -1.69 -24.11
N ASP A 40 12.99 -2.22 -24.22
CA ASP A 40 14.07 -2.07 -23.22
C ASP A 40 14.28 -0.61 -22.77
N ALA A 41 14.11 0.34 -23.70
CA ALA A 41 14.23 1.76 -23.38
C ALA A 41 13.17 2.23 -22.39
N ALA A 42 11.93 1.72 -22.46
CA ALA A 42 10.87 2.06 -21.53
C ALA A 42 11.12 1.44 -20.15
N GLU A 43 11.66 0.23 -20.10
CA GLU A 43 12.03 -0.43 -18.86
C GLU A 43 13.14 0.32 -18.12
N VAL A 44 14.18 0.76 -18.86
CA VAL A 44 15.26 1.58 -18.29
C VAL A 44 14.74 2.92 -17.74
N VAL A 45 13.78 3.56 -18.39
CA VAL A 45 13.12 4.77 -17.85
C VAL A 45 12.43 4.46 -16.53
N GLY A 46 11.71 3.33 -16.44
CA GLY A 46 11.10 2.86 -15.20
C GLY A 46 12.12 2.64 -14.08
N GLU A 47 13.25 1.99 -14.37
CA GLU A 47 14.35 1.77 -13.41
C GLU A 47 14.94 3.09 -12.91
N ILE A 48 15.15 4.07 -13.78
CA ILE A 48 15.64 5.40 -13.40
C ILE A 48 14.63 6.11 -12.49
N VAL A 49 13.35 6.10 -12.82
CA VAL A 49 12.28 6.68 -11.97
C VAL A 49 12.25 6.03 -10.61
N LEU A 50 12.31 4.71 -10.53
CA LEU A 50 12.37 3.96 -9.27
C LEU A 50 13.64 4.30 -8.47
N GLY A 51 14.78 4.46 -9.13
CA GLY A 51 16.03 4.90 -8.50
C GLY A 51 15.91 6.31 -7.90
N MET A 52 15.31 7.24 -8.62
CA MET A 52 15.04 8.60 -8.14
C MET A 52 14.08 8.62 -6.94
N LEU A 53 13.08 7.72 -6.89
CA LEU A 53 12.14 7.61 -5.76
C LEU A 53 12.82 7.09 -4.48
N LYS A 54 13.87 6.29 -4.60
CA LYS A 54 14.61 5.69 -3.47
C LYS A 54 15.71 6.57 -2.92
N THR A 55 16.07 7.65 -3.61
CA THR A 55 17.19 8.53 -3.29
C THR A 55 16.69 9.86 -2.74
N SER A 56 17.46 10.55 -1.90
CA SER A 56 17.16 11.93 -1.49
C SER A 56 17.17 12.86 -2.71
N ARG A 57 16.12 13.64 -2.88
CA ARG A 57 15.95 14.54 -4.01
C ARG A 57 16.25 16.00 -3.64
N PRO A 58 16.77 16.80 -4.57
CA PRO A 58 17.22 16.46 -5.93
C PRO A 58 18.48 15.59 -5.95
N VAL A 59 18.57 14.63 -6.89
CA VAL A 59 19.55 13.56 -6.95
C VAL A 59 20.73 13.90 -7.88
N ARG A 60 21.96 13.54 -7.51
CA ARG A 60 23.14 13.64 -8.38
C ARG A 60 23.22 12.42 -9.31
N LEU A 61 23.81 12.61 -10.49
CA LEU A 61 24.01 11.52 -11.45
C LEU A 61 24.75 10.32 -10.84
N LYS A 62 25.78 10.56 -10.02
CA LYS A 62 26.57 9.53 -9.36
C LYS A 62 25.75 8.73 -8.34
N ASP A 63 24.89 9.39 -7.58
CA ASP A 63 24.04 8.73 -6.58
C ASP A 63 23.00 7.82 -7.28
N LEU A 64 22.50 8.28 -8.43
CA LEU A 64 21.57 7.50 -9.26
C LEU A 64 22.25 6.31 -9.92
N GLU A 65 23.53 6.45 -10.37
CA GLU A 65 24.35 5.34 -10.86
C GLU A 65 24.52 4.26 -9.80
N MET A 66 24.87 4.65 -8.57
CA MET A 66 25.01 3.71 -7.45
C MET A 66 23.69 3.01 -7.12
N GLN A 67 22.57 3.73 -7.20
CA GLN A 67 21.24 3.20 -6.86
C GLN A 67 20.69 2.25 -7.92
N THR A 68 20.97 2.50 -9.21
CA THR A 68 20.39 1.75 -10.34
C THR A 68 21.34 0.73 -10.94
N GLY A 69 22.65 0.87 -10.72
CA GLY A 69 23.68 0.08 -11.41
C GLY A 69 23.84 0.43 -12.89
N ILE A 70 23.15 1.47 -13.40
CA ILE A 70 23.24 1.90 -14.80
C ILE A 70 24.41 2.88 -14.94
N ALA A 71 25.32 2.63 -15.87
CA ALA A 71 26.49 3.48 -16.10
C ALA A 71 26.09 4.95 -16.39
N SER A 72 26.83 5.90 -15.83
CA SER A 72 26.60 7.35 -15.91
C SER A 72 26.36 7.86 -17.34
N ALA A 73 27.10 7.39 -18.32
CA ALA A 73 26.92 7.78 -19.72
C ALA A 73 25.55 7.36 -20.29
N LYS A 74 25.07 6.17 -19.92
CA LYS A 74 23.75 5.68 -20.29
C LYS A 74 22.66 6.47 -19.53
N LEU A 75 22.79 6.65 -18.22
CA LEU A 75 21.89 7.48 -17.40
C LEU A 75 21.75 8.88 -17.96
N HIS A 76 22.84 9.55 -18.30
CA HIS A 76 22.81 10.91 -18.85
C HIS A 76 21.97 11.00 -20.13
N ARG A 77 22.11 10.04 -21.05
CA ARG A 77 21.30 10.02 -22.30
C ARG A 77 19.81 9.85 -22.03
N TYR A 78 19.45 9.00 -21.10
CA TYR A 78 18.05 8.82 -20.71
C TYR A 78 17.49 10.06 -20.00
N LEU A 79 18.25 10.63 -19.03
CA LEU A 79 17.84 11.84 -18.33
C LEU A 79 17.65 13.02 -19.27
N VAL A 80 18.48 13.17 -20.33
CA VAL A 80 18.26 14.18 -21.39
C VAL A 80 16.91 13.96 -22.09
N SER A 81 16.55 12.73 -22.43
CA SER A 81 15.26 12.40 -23.05
C SER A 81 14.09 12.64 -22.08
N MET A 82 14.27 12.28 -20.80
CA MET A 82 13.27 12.51 -19.76
C MET A 82 13.08 14.00 -19.45
N MET A 83 14.13 14.82 -19.56
CA MET A 83 14.01 16.27 -19.48
C MET A 83 13.25 16.87 -20.66
N ARG A 84 13.49 16.39 -21.88
CA ARG A 84 12.75 16.83 -23.09
C ARG A 84 11.25 16.50 -23.00
N SER A 85 10.90 15.38 -22.39
CA SER A 85 9.48 15.03 -22.13
C SER A 85 8.86 15.77 -20.94
N GLY A 86 9.66 16.48 -20.13
CA GLY A 86 9.21 17.12 -18.90
C GLY A 86 9.01 16.17 -17.71
N LEU A 87 9.40 14.89 -17.84
CA LEU A 87 9.31 13.90 -16.75
C LEU A 87 10.35 14.18 -15.66
N VAL A 88 11.51 14.70 -16.05
CA VAL A 88 12.62 15.11 -15.16
C VAL A 88 12.95 16.57 -15.41
N THR A 89 13.42 17.25 -14.39
CA THR A 89 13.99 18.61 -14.49
C THR A 89 15.40 18.61 -13.90
N LYS A 90 16.13 19.70 -14.12
CA LYS A 90 17.47 19.91 -13.59
C LYS A 90 17.48 21.10 -12.66
N SER A 91 18.23 21.04 -11.58
CA SER A 91 18.44 22.18 -10.68
C SER A 91 19.07 23.37 -11.42
N ALA A 92 18.90 24.59 -10.90
CA ALA A 92 19.40 25.80 -11.54
C ALA A 92 20.92 25.82 -11.77
N ASP A 93 21.68 25.18 -10.88
CA ASP A 93 23.14 24.99 -10.99
C ASP A 93 23.54 23.87 -11.96
N GLY A 94 22.56 23.16 -12.53
CA GLY A 94 22.76 22.07 -13.46
C GLY A 94 23.39 20.80 -12.88
N SER A 95 23.55 20.70 -11.55
CA SER A 95 24.28 19.60 -10.89
C SER A 95 23.38 18.42 -10.49
N ARG A 96 22.07 18.63 -10.35
CA ARG A 96 21.14 17.65 -9.78
C ARG A 96 19.87 17.52 -10.64
N TYR A 97 19.21 16.39 -10.51
CA TYR A 97 17.96 16.05 -11.20
C TYR A 97 16.82 15.87 -10.21
N ASP A 98 15.63 16.30 -10.60
CA ASP A 98 14.39 16.10 -9.85
C ASP A 98 13.22 15.75 -10.78
N PHE A 99 12.07 15.39 -10.24
CA PHE A 99 10.87 15.17 -11.06
C PHE A 99 10.37 16.47 -11.66
N GLY A 100 10.04 16.42 -12.95
CA GLY A 100 9.54 17.54 -13.71
C GLY A 100 8.01 17.68 -13.64
N LEU A 101 7.51 18.71 -14.34
CA LEU A 101 6.08 19.02 -14.37
C LEU A 101 5.22 17.85 -14.85
N LEU A 102 5.69 17.06 -15.83
CA LEU A 102 4.94 15.90 -16.32
C LEU A 102 4.74 14.85 -15.21
N ALA A 103 5.77 14.57 -14.42
CA ALA A 103 5.65 13.65 -13.29
C ALA A 103 4.63 14.15 -12.25
N TYR A 104 4.65 15.46 -11.95
CA TYR A 104 3.65 16.08 -11.07
C TYR A 104 2.23 15.91 -11.62
N ARG A 105 2.00 16.22 -12.91
CA ARG A 105 0.68 16.08 -13.56
C ARG A 105 0.19 14.62 -13.57
N ILE A 106 1.07 13.66 -13.84
CA ILE A 106 0.75 12.24 -13.77
C ILE A 106 0.31 11.88 -12.33
N GLY A 107 1.04 12.35 -11.33
CA GLY A 107 0.69 12.13 -9.92
C GLY A 107 -0.68 12.72 -9.57
N GLN A 108 -0.96 13.94 -9.98
CA GLN A 108 -2.26 14.59 -9.77
C GLN A 108 -3.41 13.80 -10.42
N LEU A 109 -3.26 13.39 -11.68
CA LEU A 109 -4.30 12.60 -12.37
C LEU A 109 -4.47 11.21 -11.75
N ALA A 110 -3.38 10.57 -11.32
CA ALA A 110 -3.43 9.26 -10.67
C ALA A 110 -4.08 9.30 -9.28
N THR A 111 -4.18 10.49 -8.67
CA THR A 111 -4.81 10.71 -7.37
C THR A 111 -6.20 11.35 -7.47
N HIS A 112 -6.69 11.62 -8.67
CA HIS A 112 -7.98 12.30 -8.89
C HIS A 112 -9.18 11.55 -8.28
N ASP A 113 -9.11 10.22 -8.18
CA ASP A 113 -10.13 9.41 -7.49
C ASP A 113 -10.06 9.51 -5.94
N GLN A 114 -9.29 10.49 -5.41
CA GLN A 114 -9.16 10.71 -3.97
C GLN A 114 -10.19 11.69 -3.41
N ASP A 115 -10.99 12.34 -4.24
CA ASP A 115 -11.95 13.37 -3.82
C ASP A 115 -12.91 12.84 -2.73
N GLU A 116 -13.32 11.56 -2.81
CA GLU A 116 -14.17 10.95 -1.78
C GLU A 116 -13.44 10.81 -0.42
N LEU A 117 -12.14 10.51 -0.43
CA LEU A 117 -11.34 10.45 0.80
C LEU A 117 -11.04 11.84 1.37
N ASP A 118 -11.07 12.89 0.54
CA ASP A 118 -10.90 14.27 0.97
C ASP A 118 -12.09 14.74 1.79
N LEU A 119 -13.29 14.27 1.45
CA LEU A 119 -14.50 14.54 2.22
C LEU A 119 -14.46 13.91 3.63
N LEU A 120 -13.64 12.88 3.82
CA LEU A 120 -13.49 12.20 5.11
C LEU A 120 -12.38 12.79 5.99
N GLU A 121 -11.59 13.75 5.48
CA GLU A 121 -10.46 14.36 6.21
C GLU A 121 -10.84 14.91 7.61
N PRO A 122 -11.99 15.61 7.80
CA PRO A 122 -12.38 16.09 9.13
C PRO A 122 -12.54 14.96 10.15
N PHE A 123 -13.07 13.81 9.73
CA PHE A 123 -13.25 12.65 10.62
C PHE A 123 -11.92 12.03 11.03
N PHE A 124 -10.92 12.02 10.15
CA PHE A 124 -9.58 11.53 10.51
C PHE A 124 -8.89 12.46 11.50
N LYS A 125 -9.07 13.78 11.37
CA LYS A 125 -8.55 14.76 12.31
C LYS A 125 -9.19 14.62 13.69
N GLU A 126 -10.52 14.54 13.73
CA GLU A 126 -11.26 14.31 14.97
C GLU A 126 -10.85 12.98 15.64
N PHE A 127 -10.69 11.92 14.84
CA PHE A 127 -10.29 10.62 15.37
C PHE A 127 -8.87 10.64 15.96
N ILE A 128 -7.94 11.36 15.36
CA ILE A 128 -6.58 11.47 15.92
C ILE A 128 -6.59 12.26 17.25
N GLU A 129 -7.51 13.22 17.41
CA GLU A 129 -7.73 13.91 18.68
C GLU A 129 -8.28 12.99 19.75
N GLN A 130 -9.28 12.15 19.40
CA GLN A 130 -9.79 11.13 20.33
C GLN A 130 -8.72 10.12 20.79
N LEU A 131 -7.77 9.78 19.92
CA LEU A 131 -6.66 8.91 20.28
C LEU A 131 -5.66 9.59 21.22
N GLN A 132 -5.63 10.92 21.26
CA GLN A 132 -4.72 11.70 22.13
C GLN A 132 -5.01 11.51 23.60
N ASP A 133 -6.27 11.53 23.97
CA ASP A 133 -6.70 11.48 25.38
C ASP A 133 -6.32 10.15 26.07
N ASP A 134 -6.04 9.14 25.25
CA ASP A 134 -5.78 7.77 25.72
C ASP A 134 -4.35 7.27 25.40
N ASP A 135 -3.45 8.09 24.85
CA ASP A 135 -2.13 7.67 24.34
C ASP A 135 -2.17 6.52 23.30
N LEU A 136 -3.34 6.33 22.65
CA LEU A 136 -3.63 5.16 21.82
C LEU A 136 -3.04 5.23 20.39
N GLY A 137 -2.33 6.30 20.03
CA GLY A 137 -1.73 6.42 18.71
C GLY A 137 -1.13 7.80 18.46
N GLN A 138 -0.22 7.89 17.49
CA GLN A 138 0.49 9.14 17.15
C GLN A 138 0.15 9.64 15.77
N ALA A 139 -0.33 8.76 14.89
CA ALA A 139 -0.64 9.10 13.52
C ALA A 139 -1.76 8.22 12.95
N VAL A 140 -2.53 8.80 12.04
CA VAL A 140 -3.52 8.10 11.21
C VAL A 140 -3.08 8.19 9.76
N GLY A 141 -3.02 7.04 9.08
CA GLY A 141 -2.68 6.96 7.67
C GLY A 141 -3.80 6.30 6.87
N ILE A 142 -3.96 6.75 5.64
CA ILE A 142 -4.86 6.12 4.68
C ILE A 142 -4.02 5.43 3.63
N GLY A 143 -4.20 4.12 3.51
CA GLY A 143 -3.50 3.29 2.52
C GLY A 143 -4.44 2.82 1.42
N ARG A 144 -3.93 2.75 0.18
CA ARG A 144 -4.63 2.18 -0.97
C ARG A 144 -3.79 1.10 -1.63
N TRP A 145 -4.47 0.19 -2.32
CA TRP A 145 -3.80 -0.75 -3.21
C TRP A 145 -3.64 -0.11 -4.59
N VAL A 146 -2.40 0.04 -5.05
CA VAL A 146 -2.08 0.65 -6.34
C VAL A 146 -1.20 -0.31 -7.13
N GLY A 147 -1.66 -0.72 -8.31
CA GLY A 147 -0.93 -1.69 -9.13
C GLY A 147 -0.69 -3.01 -8.38
N THR A 148 0.55 -3.27 -8.02
CA THR A 148 0.99 -4.53 -7.40
C THR A 148 1.32 -4.39 -5.91
N GLY A 149 0.84 -3.33 -5.22
CA GLY A 149 1.14 -3.17 -3.81
C GLY A 149 0.34 -2.08 -3.11
N ALA A 150 0.40 -2.10 -1.79
CA ALA A 150 -0.20 -1.07 -0.95
C ALA A 150 0.75 0.10 -0.75
N THR A 151 0.22 1.32 -0.77
CA THR A 151 0.96 2.55 -0.45
C THR A 151 0.11 3.46 0.42
N MET A 152 0.77 4.34 1.21
CA MET A 152 0.08 5.39 1.94
C MET A 152 -0.21 6.55 0.99
N VAL A 153 -1.47 7.00 0.99
CA VAL A 153 -1.94 8.10 0.14
C VAL A 153 -2.22 9.38 0.93
N LYS A 154 -2.62 9.25 2.20
CA LYS A 154 -2.82 10.38 3.11
C LYS A 154 -2.23 10.07 4.47
N TRP A 155 -1.85 11.13 5.19
CA TRP A 155 -1.22 11.04 6.49
C TRP A 155 -1.61 12.20 7.38
N PHE A 156 -2.08 11.87 8.56
CA PHE A 156 -2.44 12.81 9.62
C PHE A 156 -1.63 12.44 10.84
N GLU A 157 -0.88 13.37 11.39
CA GLU A 157 -0.13 13.15 12.62
C GLU A 157 -0.38 14.29 13.59
N ARG A 158 -0.17 13.99 14.84
CA ARG A 158 -0.18 14.97 15.93
C ARG A 158 1.06 15.86 15.83
N ASP A 159 0.97 17.07 16.35
CA ASP A 159 2.16 17.85 16.65
C ASP A 159 3.01 17.10 17.67
N SER A 160 4.06 16.47 17.18
CA SER A 160 4.97 15.65 17.96
C SER A 160 6.39 15.90 17.48
N PRO A 161 7.37 15.99 18.40
CA PRO A 161 8.78 16.11 18.01
C PRO A 161 9.29 14.88 17.24
N LEU A 162 8.57 13.76 17.29
CA LEU A 162 8.85 12.53 16.54
C LEU A 162 7.83 12.35 15.41
N SER A 163 8.21 12.70 14.19
CA SER A 163 7.42 12.42 12.98
C SER A 163 7.72 11.02 12.44
N ILE A 164 6.67 10.23 12.19
CA ILE A 164 6.76 8.85 11.65
C ILE A 164 6.15 8.82 10.24
N ARG A 165 6.43 9.80 9.40
CA ARG A 165 5.88 9.84 8.05
C ARG A 165 6.54 8.80 7.14
N PRO A 166 5.77 7.96 6.44
CA PRO A 166 6.30 7.21 5.32
C PRO A 166 6.58 8.17 4.15
N ASN A 167 7.64 7.92 3.40
CA ASN A 167 7.86 8.66 2.17
C ASN A 167 6.69 8.41 1.20
N PRO A 168 6.17 9.45 0.52
CA PRO A 168 5.12 9.28 -0.48
C PRO A 168 5.50 8.23 -1.52
N GLY A 169 4.54 7.40 -1.92
CA GLY A 169 4.78 6.32 -2.89
C GLY A 169 5.58 5.13 -2.38
N THR A 170 5.98 5.10 -1.10
CA THR A 170 6.64 3.93 -0.53
C THR A 170 5.70 2.74 -0.51
N GLN A 171 6.10 1.65 -1.18
CA GLN A 171 5.36 0.40 -1.15
C GLN A 171 5.46 -0.25 0.23
N LEU A 172 4.33 -0.66 0.77
CA LEU A 172 4.22 -1.30 2.08
C LEU A 172 4.37 -2.82 1.94
N GLY A 173 5.09 -3.43 2.88
CA GLY A 173 5.29 -4.89 2.86
C GLY A 173 3.99 -5.66 3.08
N ILE A 174 3.66 -6.55 2.13
CA ILE A 174 2.42 -7.33 2.12
C ILE A 174 2.35 -8.36 3.27
N THR A 175 3.50 -8.76 3.82
CA THR A 175 3.57 -9.71 4.93
C THR A 175 3.87 -9.04 6.28
N THR A 176 4.15 -7.73 6.30
CA THR A 176 4.66 -7.05 7.50
C THR A 176 3.90 -5.81 7.90
N SER A 177 3.34 -5.07 6.97
CA SER A 177 2.56 -3.86 7.27
C SER A 177 1.11 -4.22 7.55
N ALA A 178 0.51 -3.67 8.62
CA ALA A 178 -0.91 -3.84 8.92
C ALA A 178 -1.79 -3.40 7.76
N THR A 179 -1.50 -2.23 7.16
CA THR A 179 -2.19 -1.68 5.99
C THR A 179 -2.15 -2.63 4.78
N ALA A 180 -0.95 -3.13 4.46
CA ALA A 180 -0.79 -3.97 3.27
C ALA A 180 -1.37 -5.38 3.48
N LYS A 181 -1.23 -5.96 4.68
CA LYS A 181 -1.87 -7.22 5.05
C LYS A 181 -3.39 -7.12 4.95
N LEU A 182 -3.96 -6.04 5.49
CA LEU A 182 -5.39 -5.80 5.41
C LEU A 182 -5.87 -5.72 3.95
N LEU A 183 -5.29 -4.82 3.16
CA LEU A 183 -5.68 -4.66 1.76
C LEU A 183 -5.51 -5.94 0.95
N ALA A 184 -4.42 -6.68 1.17
CA ALA A 184 -4.16 -7.96 0.51
C ALA A 184 -5.16 -9.05 0.91
N ALA A 185 -5.64 -9.04 2.16
CA ALA A 185 -6.61 -10.02 2.65
C ALA A 185 -7.97 -9.94 1.92
N TYR A 186 -8.32 -8.76 1.39
CA TYR A 186 -9.55 -8.55 0.61
C TYR A 186 -9.36 -8.69 -0.90
N LEU A 187 -8.15 -9.04 -1.37
CA LEU A 187 -7.87 -9.28 -2.77
C LEU A 187 -7.93 -10.79 -3.11
N PRO A 188 -8.17 -11.14 -4.39
CA PRO A 188 -8.06 -12.52 -4.84
C PRO A 188 -6.67 -13.11 -4.52
N ILE A 189 -6.65 -14.37 -4.08
CA ILE A 189 -5.41 -15.06 -3.71
C ILE A 189 -4.42 -15.16 -4.88
N GLU A 190 -4.93 -15.23 -6.10
CA GLU A 190 -4.15 -15.27 -7.35
C GLU A 190 -3.31 -14.02 -7.53
N VAL A 191 -3.81 -12.87 -7.06
CA VAL A 191 -3.10 -11.58 -7.10
C VAL A 191 -2.03 -11.52 -6.00
N THR A 192 -2.36 -11.98 -4.80
CA THR A 192 -1.50 -11.81 -3.62
C THR A 192 -0.44 -12.89 -3.48
N LYS A 193 -0.73 -14.11 -3.93
CA LYS A 193 0.16 -15.28 -3.83
C LYS A 193 1.56 -15.08 -4.42
N PRO A 194 1.73 -14.56 -5.66
CA PRO A 194 3.05 -14.28 -6.21
C PRO A 194 3.79 -13.18 -5.45
N LEU A 195 3.07 -12.17 -4.94
CA LEU A 195 3.65 -11.05 -4.21
C LEU A 195 4.15 -11.47 -2.82
N VAL A 196 3.36 -12.26 -2.09
CA VAL A 196 3.77 -12.86 -0.82
C VAL A 196 5.03 -13.72 -0.99
N ARG A 197 5.03 -14.58 -2.02
CA ARG A 197 6.20 -15.44 -2.30
C ARG A 197 7.44 -14.61 -2.59
N ARG A 198 7.31 -13.55 -3.38
CA ARG A 198 8.41 -12.64 -3.71
C ARG A 198 8.96 -11.97 -2.46
N GLU A 199 8.10 -11.34 -1.65
CA GLU A 199 8.54 -10.62 -0.45
C GLU A 199 9.21 -11.55 0.57
N LEU A 200 8.67 -12.76 0.78
CA LEU A 200 9.28 -13.73 1.70
C LEU A 200 10.67 -14.18 1.21
N LYS A 201 10.88 -14.30 -0.10
CA LYS A 201 12.21 -14.61 -0.67
C LYS A 201 13.19 -13.44 -0.55
N GLU A 202 12.75 -12.24 -0.88
CA GLU A 202 13.57 -11.01 -0.76
C GLU A 202 14.02 -10.74 0.69
N ARG A 203 13.28 -11.29 1.67
CA ARG A 203 13.60 -11.20 3.10
C ARG A 203 14.32 -12.42 3.66
N ASP A 204 14.77 -13.35 2.82
CA ASP A 204 15.41 -14.60 3.21
C ASP A 204 14.66 -15.40 4.27
N CYS A 205 13.34 -15.35 4.25
CA CYS A 205 12.49 -16.01 5.25
C CYS A 205 11.40 -16.90 4.63
N PHE A 206 11.57 -17.31 3.37
CA PHE A 206 10.62 -18.18 2.69
C PHE A 206 10.71 -19.61 3.20
N THR A 207 9.59 -20.09 3.75
CA THR A 207 9.31 -21.50 3.97
C THR A 207 7.86 -21.77 3.57
N ASN A 208 7.50 -23.00 3.20
CA ASN A 208 6.11 -23.34 2.87
C ASN A 208 5.18 -23.12 4.06
N ALA A 209 5.63 -23.40 5.29
CA ALA A 209 4.86 -23.16 6.50
C ALA A 209 4.58 -21.65 6.69
N ARG A 210 5.60 -20.79 6.55
CA ARG A 210 5.45 -19.33 6.66
C ARG A 210 4.60 -18.77 5.53
N PHE A 211 4.77 -19.27 4.31
CA PHE A 211 3.94 -18.88 3.17
C PHE A 211 2.46 -19.18 3.42
N ASN A 212 2.13 -20.37 3.90
CA ASN A 212 0.75 -20.76 4.21
C ASN A 212 0.20 -19.97 5.42
N SER A 213 1.02 -19.69 6.44
CA SER A 213 0.59 -18.91 7.61
C SER A 213 0.14 -17.50 7.26
N VAL A 214 0.70 -16.87 6.20
CA VAL A 214 0.26 -15.54 5.73
C VAL A 214 -1.20 -15.58 5.27
N PHE A 215 -1.63 -16.62 4.57
CA PHE A 215 -3.02 -16.72 4.10
C PHE A 215 -4.00 -17.07 5.22
N ASN A 216 -3.56 -17.83 6.23
CA ASN A 216 -4.34 -18.02 7.45
C ASN A 216 -4.52 -16.69 8.20
N ASP A 217 -3.46 -15.88 8.28
CA ASP A 217 -3.53 -14.53 8.87
C ASP A 217 -4.52 -13.64 8.07
N TYR A 218 -4.50 -13.69 6.74
CA TYR A 218 -5.45 -12.97 5.91
C TYR A 218 -6.90 -13.39 6.15
N ALA A 219 -7.17 -14.67 6.30
CA ALA A 219 -8.52 -15.16 6.63
C ALA A 219 -8.99 -14.63 8.00
N ASN A 220 -8.10 -14.61 8.99
CA ASN A 220 -8.37 -14.04 10.30
C ASN A 220 -8.63 -12.52 10.24
N ILE A 221 -7.86 -11.80 9.42
CA ILE A 221 -8.04 -10.35 9.20
C ILE A 221 -9.42 -10.06 8.62
N VAL A 222 -9.85 -10.81 7.60
CA VAL A 222 -11.19 -10.64 7.01
C VAL A 222 -12.29 -10.90 8.04
N SER A 223 -12.14 -11.95 8.85
CA SER A 223 -13.11 -12.28 9.91
C SER A 223 -13.17 -11.23 11.01
N ALA A 224 -12.02 -10.70 11.42
CA ALA A 224 -11.91 -9.71 12.50
C ALA A 224 -12.20 -8.26 12.04
N GLY A 225 -12.11 -7.97 10.73
CA GLY A 225 -12.20 -6.61 10.19
C GLY A 225 -11.03 -5.70 10.60
N VAL A 226 -9.93 -6.28 11.11
CA VAL A 226 -8.77 -5.53 11.57
C VAL A 226 -7.49 -6.34 11.41
N ALA A 227 -6.41 -5.66 11.03
CA ALA A 227 -5.06 -6.21 10.97
C ALA A 227 -4.14 -5.47 11.91
N ASN A 228 -3.10 -6.13 12.42
CA ASN A 228 -2.05 -5.49 13.19
C ASN A 228 -0.65 -5.73 12.63
N SER A 229 0.30 -4.90 13.06
CA SER A 229 1.73 -5.08 12.88
C SER A 229 2.43 -4.65 14.16
N ILE A 230 3.22 -5.54 14.76
CA ILE A 230 3.95 -5.29 16.00
C ILE A 230 5.44 -5.37 15.71
N GLY A 231 6.13 -4.21 15.71
CA GLY A 231 7.58 -4.13 15.49
C GLY A 231 8.09 -4.66 14.14
N ALA A 232 7.21 -5.11 13.25
CA ALA A 232 7.58 -5.88 12.06
C ALA A 232 8.29 -5.06 10.97
N ARG A 233 8.06 -3.75 10.92
CA ARG A 233 8.67 -2.83 9.95
C ARG A 233 9.79 -2.00 10.57
N ARG A 234 9.58 -1.53 11.79
CA ARG A 234 10.57 -0.83 12.63
C ARG A 234 10.39 -1.28 14.05
N THR A 235 11.48 -1.65 14.72
CA THR A 235 11.45 -1.96 16.15
C THR A 235 10.82 -0.80 16.91
N GLY A 236 9.85 -1.11 17.77
CA GLY A 236 9.14 -0.12 18.56
C GLY A 236 7.97 0.59 17.86
N LEU A 237 7.69 0.30 16.58
CA LEU A 237 6.54 0.86 15.87
C LEU A 237 5.45 -0.20 15.69
N ASN A 238 4.27 0.07 16.22
CA ASN A 238 3.09 -0.77 16.11
C ASN A 238 1.99 -0.11 15.28
N ALA A 239 1.14 -0.90 14.63
CA ALA A 239 0.05 -0.41 13.81
C ALA A 239 -1.19 -1.29 13.87
N LEU A 240 -2.35 -0.67 13.74
CA LEU A 240 -3.65 -1.31 13.48
C LEU A 240 -4.25 -0.77 12.21
N SER A 241 -4.92 -1.61 11.41
CA SER A 241 -5.59 -1.19 10.17
C SER A 241 -6.97 -1.80 10.07
N THR A 242 -7.96 -1.02 9.59
CA THR A 242 -9.33 -1.45 9.30
C THR A 242 -9.71 -1.11 7.85
N PRO A 243 -10.60 -1.86 7.19
CA PRO A 243 -11.01 -1.58 5.83
C PRO A 243 -11.97 -0.39 5.76
N LEU A 244 -11.93 0.32 4.64
CA LEU A 244 -12.93 1.27 4.21
C LEU A 244 -13.60 0.74 2.95
N PHE A 245 -14.92 0.51 3.02
CA PHE A 245 -15.72 -0.03 1.93
C PHE A 245 -16.46 1.07 1.18
N GLU A 246 -16.56 0.93 -0.12
CA GLU A 246 -17.44 1.72 -0.98
C GLU A 246 -18.82 1.06 -1.13
N LYS A 247 -19.75 1.75 -1.77
CA LYS A 247 -21.13 1.28 -2.05
C LYS A 247 -21.20 -0.10 -2.70
N SER A 248 -20.22 -0.48 -3.51
CA SER A 248 -20.17 -1.80 -4.15
C SER A 248 -19.79 -2.95 -3.19
N GLY A 249 -19.39 -2.63 -1.96
CA GLY A 249 -18.83 -3.59 -0.99
C GLY A 249 -17.36 -3.91 -1.21
N LYS A 250 -16.68 -3.19 -2.09
CA LYS A 250 -15.25 -3.32 -2.32
C LYS A 250 -14.46 -2.48 -1.32
N VAL A 251 -13.32 -2.99 -0.87
CA VAL A 251 -12.37 -2.22 -0.06
C VAL A 251 -11.63 -1.24 -0.96
N VAL A 252 -11.82 0.06 -0.71
CA VAL A 252 -11.18 1.15 -1.47
C VAL A 252 -9.95 1.71 -0.78
N ALA A 253 -9.88 1.58 0.54
CA ALA A 253 -8.75 2.03 1.34
C ALA A 253 -8.65 1.24 2.64
N ALA A 254 -7.54 1.41 3.35
CA ALA A 254 -7.33 0.99 4.72
C ALA A 254 -7.04 2.21 5.59
N ILE A 255 -7.74 2.35 6.71
CA ILE A 255 -7.44 3.34 7.74
C ILE A 255 -6.47 2.68 8.71
N THR A 256 -5.35 3.33 8.99
CA THR A 256 -4.28 2.77 9.82
C THR A 256 -3.90 3.73 10.93
N VAL A 257 -3.91 3.25 12.16
CA VAL A 257 -3.35 3.94 13.33
C VAL A 257 -1.95 3.41 13.59
N LEU A 258 -1.02 4.33 13.84
CA LEU A 258 0.35 4.00 14.23
C LEU A 258 0.67 4.62 15.59
N GLY A 259 1.46 3.91 16.36
CA GLY A 259 1.97 4.37 17.64
C GLY A 259 3.27 3.69 18.03
N MET A 260 3.97 4.30 18.98
CA MET A 260 5.22 3.75 19.51
C MET A 260 4.93 2.81 20.71
N ALA A 261 5.60 1.66 20.74
CA ALA A 261 5.67 0.86 21.93
C ALA A 261 6.51 1.60 23.02
N PRO A 262 6.23 1.41 24.33
CA PRO A 262 5.21 0.51 24.88
C PRO A 262 3.78 1.11 24.89
N ASN A 263 3.59 2.40 24.61
CA ASN A 263 2.32 3.10 24.79
C ASN A 263 1.21 2.59 23.85
N PHE A 264 1.60 2.06 22.67
CA PHE A 264 0.65 1.52 21.70
C PHE A 264 0.92 0.04 21.43
N GLU A 265 0.13 -0.85 22.04
CA GLU A 265 0.34 -2.30 21.95
C GLU A 265 -0.20 -2.93 20.65
N ALA A 266 -1.08 -2.27 19.91
CA ALA A 266 -1.76 -2.76 18.70
C ALA A 266 -2.45 -4.13 18.86
N ARG A 267 -3.15 -4.33 19.97
CA ARG A 267 -3.94 -5.54 20.26
C ARG A 267 -5.21 -5.55 19.42
N LEU A 268 -5.55 -6.69 18.82
CA LEU A 268 -6.75 -6.82 17.97
C LEU A 268 -8.07 -6.74 18.78
N ASP A 269 -8.04 -7.09 20.06
CA ASP A 269 -9.17 -7.01 21.01
C ASP A 269 -9.14 -5.72 21.87
N GLY A 270 -8.14 -4.88 21.68
CA GLY A 270 -7.90 -3.65 22.44
C GLY A 270 -8.87 -2.52 22.12
N ARG A 271 -8.85 -1.49 22.96
CA ARG A 271 -9.70 -0.29 22.78
C ARG A 271 -9.42 0.42 21.45
N ALA A 272 -8.14 0.60 21.09
CA ALA A 272 -7.76 1.23 19.83
C ALA A 272 -8.32 0.48 18.60
N ALA A 273 -8.30 -0.86 18.61
CA ALA A 273 -8.87 -1.67 17.54
C ALA A 273 -10.38 -1.47 17.42
N LYS A 274 -11.11 -1.45 18.56
CA LYS A 274 -12.55 -1.24 18.59
C LYS A 274 -12.95 0.14 18.06
N LEU A 275 -12.24 1.18 18.48
CA LEU A 275 -12.45 2.55 17.99
C LEU A 275 -12.15 2.66 16.48
N LEU A 276 -11.08 2.04 16.02
CA LEU A 276 -10.69 2.06 14.62
C LEU A 276 -11.69 1.30 13.73
N ILE A 277 -12.19 0.14 14.18
CA ILE A 277 -13.24 -0.62 13.49
C ILE A 277 -14.52 0.20 13.40
N ALA A 278 -14.93 0.85 14.51
CA ALA A 278 -16.13 1.69 14.53
C ALA A 278 -16.02 2.85 13.52
N LEU A 279 -14.87 3.53 13.48
CA LEU A 279 -14.60 4.57 12.50
C LEU A 279 -14.68 4.03 11.06
N GLY A 280 -14.05 2.88 10.78
CA GLY A 280 -14.08 2.25 9.46
C GLY A 280 -15.50 1.91 9.00
N GLN A 281 -16.35 1.42 9.91
CA GLN A 281 -17.76 1.16 9.65
C GLN A 281 -18.54 2.44 9.39
N GLU A 282 -18.41 3.45 10.24
CA GLU A 282 -19.08 4.75 10.07
C GLU A 282 -18.73 5.40 8.73
N LEU A 283 -17.45 5.47 8.40
CA LEU A 283 -17.00 6.09 7.16
C LEU A 283 -17.40 5.28 5.92
N SER A 284 -17.44 3.96 6.02
CA SER A 284 -17.96 3.10 4.95
C SER A 284 -19.44 3.37 4.68
N LEU A 285 -20.26 3.57 5.73
CA LEU A 285 -21.66 3.98 5.57
C LEU A 285 -21.78 5.34 4.86
N LYS A 286 -20.92 6.31 5.18
CA LYS A 286 -20.87 7.62 4.51
C LYS A 286 -20.49 7.51 3.03
N LEU A 287 -19.68 6.51 2.64
CA LEU A 287 -19.37 6.15 1.25
C LEU A 287 -20.47 5.30 0.59
N GLY A 288 -21.62 5.15 1.24
CA GLY A 288 -22.77 4.44 0.70
C GLY A 288 -22.71 2.91 0.82
N PHE A 289 -21.74 2.38 1.57
CA PHE A 289 -21.71 0.95 1.90
C PHE A 289 -22.91 0.59 2.77
N SER A 290 -23.60 -0.49 2.43
CA SER A 290 -24.68 -1.06 3.25
C SER A 290 -24.28 -2.50 3.59
N PRO A 291 -24.04 -2.82 4.88
CA PRO A 291 -23.81 -4.21 5.28
C PRO A 291 -25.01 -5.05 4.84
N SER A 292 -24.75 -6.13 4.10
CA SER A 292 -25.83 -7.08 3.78
C SER A 292 -26.34 -7.70 5.07
N SER A 293 -27.64 -7.56 5.32
CA SER A 293 -28.38 -8.15 6.45
C SER A 293 -28.22 -9.66 6.48
#